data_539820f5e0194a610f4984aa4639743a
#
_entry.id   539820f5e0194a610f4984aa4639743a
#
_cell.length_a   1.000
_cell.length_b   1.000
_cell.length_c   1.000
_cell.angle_alpha   90.00
_cell.angle_beta   90.00
_cell.angle_gamma   90.00
#
_symmetry.space_group_name_H-M   'P 1'
#
loop_
_entity.id
_entity.type
_entity.pdbx_description
1 polymer ?
#
loop_
_entity_poly.entity_id
_entity_poly.type
_entity_poly.pdbx_seq_one_letter_code
_entity_poly.pdbx_strand_id
1 'polypeptide(L)'
;DVASASKEEMSEMMVGRKVNLHIDKGEYHPGKCVLSVKDLSVRNSFSGKLSVNHVSFDVKEGEIVCIAGIDGNGQSELVYALTGLMPSESGSIHVAGQDFTHMSIRERNTHGLGHIPEDRHKHGLVLDYDLAYNTVLQSYFDKRFQKHGFLKEREIYKFADGLIKGFDIRCGQGGKTIARSMSGGNQQKIIIAREIDRNPELLIAVQPTRGLDVGAIEYIHNQLAAQKKAKKAVLLVSLELDEVMSISDRILVMYEGEIVADLRPEDVTVQELGLYMAGSKRRE
;
A
#
# COMPACT_ATOMS: atom_id res chain seq x y z
N ASP A 1 28.65 23.60 -0.86
CA ASP A 1 28.69 23.70 -2.33
C ASP A 1 28.05 22.43 -2.90
N VAL A 2 27.08 22.59 -3.78
CA VAL A 2 26.28 21.46 -4.33
C VAL A 2 27.19 20.48 -5.11
N ALA A 3 28.30 20.93 -5.66
CA ALA A 3 29.25 20.12 -6.42
C ALA A 3 30.05 19.12 -5.53
N SER A 4 30.07 19.32 -4.23
CA SER A 4 30.82 18.48 -3.27
C SER A 4 29.94 17.67 -2.33
N ALA A 5 28.60 17.82 -2.37
CA ALA A 5 27.68 17.10 -1.51
C ALA A 5 27.23 15.78 -2.15
N SER A 6 27.30 14.69 -1.40
CA SER A 6 26.71 13.41 -1.80
C SER A 6 25.18 13.44 -1.74
N LYS A 7 24.49 12.48 -2.36
CA LYS A 7 23.02 12.34 -2.25
C LYS A 7 22.60 12.12 -0.79
N GLU A 8 23.39 11.37 -0.04
CA GLU A 8 23.20 11.06 1.37
C GLU A 8 23.30 12.34 2.21
N GLU A 9 24.36 13.15 2.01
CA GLU A 9 24.55 14.42 2.72
C GLU A 9 23.42 15.44 2.43
N MET A 10 22.97 15.51 1.16
CA MET A 10 21.82 16.35 0.81
C MET A 10 20.54 15.89 1.50
N SER A 11 20.31 14.58 1.53
CA SER A 11 19.17 13.98 2.23
C SER A 11 19.20 14.26 3.74
N GLU A 12 20.37 14.13 4.37
CA GLU A 12 20.56 14.48 5.80
C GLU A 12 20.26 15.95 6.09
N MET A 13 20.74 16.86 5.22
CA MET A 13 20.45 18.29 5.36
C MET A 13 18.97 18.62 5.19
N MET A 14 18.25 17.93 4.31
CA MET A 14 16.82 18.12 4.10
C MET A 14 15.96 17.61 5.27
N VAL A 15 16.34 16.49 5.87
CA VAL A 15 15.57 15.82 6.93
C VAL A 15 16.03 16.25 8.33
N GLY A 16 17.24 16.83 8.45
CA GLY A 16 17.84 17.24 9.73
C GLY A 16 18.38 16.09 10.59
N ARG A 17 18.47 14.88 10.04
CA ARG A 17 19.04 13.68 10.65
C ARG A 17 19.58 12.72 9.60
N LYS A 18 20.40 11.77 10.01
CA LYS A 18 20.80 10.67 9.13
C LYS A 18 19.58 9.90 8.65
N VAL A 19 19.51 9.66 7.33
CA VAL A 19 18.50 8.86 6.68
C VAL A 19 19.13 7.56 6.24
N ASN A 20 18.53 6.44 6.62
CA ASN A 20 18.97 5.13 6.19
C ASN A 20 17.99 4.58 5.16
N LEU A 21 18.37 4.60 3.89
CA LEU A 21 17.57 4.03 2.80
C LEU A 21 17.75 2.51 2.69
N HIS A 22 18.72 1.94 3.43
CA HIS A 22 18.87 0.50 3.50
C HIS A 22 17.93 -0.07 4.57
N ILE A 23 16.80 -0.60 4.12
CA ILE A 23 15.73 -1.10 4.99
C ILE A 23 16.06 -2.53 5.45
N ASP A 24 16.12 -2.72 6.77
CA ASP A 24 16.12 -4.07 7.34
C ASP A 24 14.71 -4.68 7.26
N LYS A 25 14.45 -5.38 6.18
CA LYS A 25 13.19 -6.13 5.98
C LYS A 25 13.17 -7.50 6.66
N GLY A 26 14.27 -7.89 7.34
CA GLY A 26 14.43 -9.21 7.93
C GLY A 26 14.62 -10.32 6.88
N GLU A 27 14.84 -11.54 7.37
CA GLU A 27 14.98 -12.71 6.50
C GLU A 27 13.68 -13.10 5.80
N TYR A 28 13.80 -13.81 4.68
CA TYR A 28 12.66 -14.30 3.92
C TYR A 28 12.26 -15.69 4.40
N HIS A 29 11.25 -15.75 5.25
CA HIS A 29 10.65 -16.99 5.75
C HIS A 29 9.14 -16.95 5.55
N PRO A 30 8.65 -17.19 4.32
CA PRO A 30 7.23 -17.11 4.02
C PRO A 30 6.43 -18.21 4.75
N GLY A 31 5.31 -17.79 5.33
CA GLY A 31 4.38 -18.68 6.01
C GLY A 31 3.27 -19.20 5.10
N LYS A 32 2.05 -19.22 5.61
CA LYS A 32 0.86 -19.66 4.87
C LYS A 32 0.47 -18.65 3.78
N CYS A 33 -0.21 -19.13 2.75
CA CYS A 33 -0.82 -18.26 1.74
C CYS A 33 -1.91 -17.41 2.39
N VAL A 34 -1.79 -16.09 2.26
CA VAL A 34 -2.78 -15.10 2.73
C VAL A 34 -3.62 -14.60 1.56
N LEU A 35 -3.00 -14.16 0.46
CA LEU A 35 -3.72 -13.78 -0.75
C LEU A 35 -3.53 -14.86 -1.80
N SER A 36 -4.62 -15.33 -2.39
CA SER A 36 -4.59 -16.20 -3.58
C SER A 36 -5.50 -15.60 -4.64
N VAL A 37 -4.92 -15.24 -5.77
CA VAL A 37 -5.62 -14.76 -6.98
C VAL A 37 -5.49 -15.84 -8.04
N LYS A 38 -6.63 -16.23 -8.64
CA LYS A 38 -6.65 -17.30 -9.66
C LYS A 38 -7.44 -16.84 -10.86
N ASP A 39 -6.79 -16.86 -12.02
CA ASP A 39 -7.38 -16.63 -13.35
C ASP A 39 -8.22 -15.34 -13.42
N LEU A 40 -7.75 -14.29 -12.71
CA LEU A 40 -8.48 -13.04 -12.55
C LEU A 40 -8.42 -12.22 -13.82
N SER A 41 -9.60 -11.85 -14.33
CA SER A 41 -9.71 -10.91 -15.44
C SER A 41 -10.59 -9.71 -15.04
N VAL A 42 -10.16 -8.52 -15.47
CA VAL A 42 -10.88 -7.27 -15.20
C VAL A 42 -11.01 -6.48 -16.49
N ARG A 43 -12.23 -6.07 -16.80
CA ARG A 43 -12.52 -5.27 -17.99
C ARG A 43 -12.60 -3.80 -17.65
N ASN A 44 -11.88 -2.98 -18.40
CA ASN A 44 -11.99 -1.53 -18.30
C ASN A 44 -13.35 -1.09 -18.86
N SER A 45 -14.15 -0.40 -18.05
CA SER A 45 -15.50 0.03 -18.40
C SER A 45 -15.56 1.07 -19.52
N PHE A 46 -14.46 1.82 -19.74
CA PHE A 46 -14.39 2.85 -20.78
C PHE A 46 -13.94 2.30 -22.13
N SER A 47 -12.89 1.46 -22.14
CA SER A 47 -12.34 0.92 -23.38
C SER A 47 -12.97 -0.39 -23.83
N GLY A 48 -13.67 -1.10 -22.93
CA GLY A 48 -14.20 -2.43 -23.15
C GLY A 48 -13.15 -3.53 -23.28
N LYS A 49 -11.85 -3.20 -23.12
CA LYS A 49 -10.75 -4.17 -23.18
C LYS A 49 -10.43 -4.75 -21.80
N LEU A 50 -9.85 -5.94 -21.78
CA LEU A 50 -9.29 -6.49 -20.55
C LEU A 50 -8.05 -5.67 -20.16
N SER A 51 -8.09 -5.07 -18.97
CA SER A 51 -6.94 -4.40 -18.35
C SER A 51 -6.16 -5.35 -17.45
N VAL A 52 -6.81 -6.42 -16.96
CA VAL A 52 -6.19 -7.55 -16.28
C VAL A 52 -6.65 -8.79 -17.03
N ASN A 53 -5.69 -9.63 -17.42
CA ASN A 53 -5.93 -10.72 -18.35
C ASN A 53 -5.39 -12.03 -17.74
N HIS A 54 -6.28 -12.88 -17.20
CA HIS A 54 -5.97 -14.19 -16.65
C HIS A 54 -4.83 -14.23 -15.62
N VAL A 55 -4.78 -13.21 -14.73
CA VAL A 55 -3.72 -13.06 -13.74
C VAL A 55 -3.90 -14.04 -12.59
N SER A 56 -2.81 -14.75 -12.25
CA SER A 56 -2.76 -15.67 -11.12
C SER A 56 -1.48 -15.45 -10.31
N PHE A 57 -1.61 -15.26 -9.00
CA PHE A 57 -0.46 -15.16 -8.07
C PHE A 57 -0.93 -15.36 -6.63
N ASP A 58 0.04 -15.51 -5.73
CA ASP A 58 -0.17 -15.60 -4.29
C ASP A 58 0.73 -14.63 -3.51
N VAL A 59 0.32 -14.30 -2.29
CA VAL A 59 1.15 -13.59 -1.30
C VAL A 59 1.05 -14.32 0.03
N LYS A 60 2.17 -14.54 0.69
CA LYS A 60 2.27 -15.34 1.93
C LYS A 60 2.45 -14.48 3.16
N GLU A 61 2.19 -15.05 4.34
CA GLU A 61 2.56 -14.46 5.63
C GLU A 61 4.05 -14.13 5.65
N GLY A 62 4.40 -12.93 6.13
CA GLY A 62 5.80 -12.51 6.25
C GLY A 62 6.48 -12.26 4.90
N GLU A 63 5.71 -11.96 3.85
CA GLU A 63 6.20 -11.70 2.50
C GLU A 63 5.78 -10.30 2.03
N ILE A 64 6.70 -9.58 1.38
CA ILE A 64 6.41 -8.38 0.60
C ILE A 64 6.53 -8.76 -0.87
N VAL A 65 5.41 -8.90 -1.56
CA VAL A 65 5.35 -9.08 -3.01
C VAL A 65 5.11 -7.73 -3.66
N CYS A 66 5.95 -7.34 -4.61
CA CYS A 66 5.76 -6.12 -5.38
C CYS A 66 5.24 -6.43 -6.78
N ILE A 67 4.17 -5.75 -7.19
CA ILE A 67 3.78 -5.67 -8.60
C ILE A 67 4.51 -4.47 -9.20
N ALA A 68 5.47 -4.75 -10.05
CA ALA A 68 6.22 -3.77 -10.81
C ALA A 68 5.70 -3.66 -12.25
N GLY A 69 5.84 -2.49 -12.88
CA GLY A 69 5.42 -2.29 -14.26
C GLY A 69 5.40 -0.79 -14.60
N ILE A 70 5.24 -0.46 -15.86
CA ILE A 70 5.01 0.92 -16.31
C ILE A 70 3.53 1.26 -16.07
N ASP A 71 3.24 2.51 -15.74
CA ASP A 71 1.87 2.99 -15.52
C ASP A 71 0.95 2.67 -16.73
N GLY A 72 -0.28 2.25 -16.43
CA GLY A 72 -1.29 1.90 -17.43
C GLY A 72 -1.26 0.44 -17.89
N ASN A 73 -0.45 -0.43 -17.31
CA ASN A 73 -0.40 -1.86 -17.62
C ASN A 73 -1.43 -2.73 -16.85
N GLY A 74 -2.40 -2.10 -16.15
CA GLY A 74 -3.49 -2.83 -15.46
C GLY A 74 -3.32 -2.94 -13.94
N GLN A 75 -2.26 -2.38 -13.36
CA GLN A 75 -2.00 -2.42 -11.91
C GLN A 75 -3.15 -1.79 -11.11
N SER A 76 -3.66 -0.64 -11.54
CA SER A 76 -4.75 0.06 -10.87
C SER A 76 -6.04 -0.76 -10.90
N GLU A 77 -6.40 -1.33 -12.05
CA GLU A 77 -7.59 -2.17 -12.21
C GLU A 77 -7.47 -3.46 -11.39
N LEU A 78 -6.28 -4.07 -11.34
CA LEU A 78 -6.02 -5.21 -10.47
C LEU A 78 -6.26 -4.85 -9.00
N VAL A 79 -5.69 -3.74 -8.51
CA VAL A 79 -5.92 -3.25 -7.15
C VAL A 79 -7.40 -2.95 -6.91
N TYR A 80 -8.09 -2.31 -7.85
CA TYR A 80 -9.50 -2.01 -7.70
C TYR A 80 -10.36 -3.28 -7.60
N ALA A 81 -10.02 -4.34 -8.35
CA ALA A 81 -10.69 -5.63 -8.21
C ALA A 81 -10.37 -6.27 -6.85
N LEU A 82 -9.12 -6.26 -6.39
CA LEU A 82 -8.72 -6.79 -5.09
C LEU A 82 -9.38 -6.05 -3.91
N THR A 83 -9.61 -4.75 -4.04
CA THR A 83 -10.22 -3.91 -2.99
C THR A 83 -11.74 -3.80 -3.09
N GLY A 84 -12.34 -4.30 -4.18
CA GLY A 84 -13.79 -4.24 -4.43
C GLY A 84 -14.28 -2.91 -5.01
N LEU A 85 -13.36 -2.05 -5.46
CA LEU A 85 -13.69 -0.78 -6.14
C LEU A 85 -14.13 -1.02 -7.60
N MET A 86 -13.79 -2.18 -8.18
CA MET A 86 -14.18 -2.61 -9.52
C MET A 86 -14.54 -4.11 -9.49
N PRO A 87 -15.59 -4.56 -10.17
CA PRO A 87 -15.90 -5.97 -10.26
C PRO A 87 -14.88 -6.70 -11.16
N SER A 88 -14.55 -7.94 -10.84
CA SER A 88 -13.87 -8.86 -11.74
C SER A 88 -14.85 -9.42 -12.78
N GLU A 89 -14.36 -9.71 -14.00
CA GLU A 89 -15.13 -10.38 -15.04
C GLU A 89 -15.09 -11.90 -14.84
N SER A 90 -13.93 -12.42 -14.44
CA SER A 90 -13.74 -13.86 -14.14
C SER A 90 -12.66 -14.04 -13.09
N GLY A 91 -12.47 -15.28 -12.66
CA GLY A 91 -11.47 -15.67 -11.67
C GLY A 91 -11.95 -15.57 -10.24
N SER A 92 -11.02 -15.76 -9.29
CA SER A 92 -11.35 -15.72 -7.86
C SER A 92 -10.27 -15.06 -7.04
N ILE A 93 -10.67 -14.43 -5.92
CA ILE A 93 -9.83 -13.74 -4.96
C ILE A 93 -10.11 -14.33 -3.59
N HIS A 94 -9.09 -14.89 -2.94
CA HIS A 94 -9.19 -15.41 -1.56
C HIS A 94 -8.19 -14.70 -0.66
N VAL A 95 -8.64 -14.25 0.51
CA VAL A 95 -7.79 -13.65 1.54
C VAL A 95 -7.97 -14.39 2.85
N ALA A 96 -6.88 -14.86 3.44
CA ALA A 96 -6.89 -15.66 4.67
C ALA A 96 -7.88 -16.85 4.63
N GLY A 97 -8.01 -17.50 3.46
CA GLY A 97 -8.90 -18.64 3.23
C GLY A 97 -10.37 -18.27 2.98
N GLN A 98 -10.74 -17.00 2.99
CA GLN A 98 -12.11 -16.53 2.71
C GLN A 98 -12.23 -16.05 1.26
N ASP A 99 -13.36 -16.32 0.62
CA ASP A 99 -13.65 -15.86 -0.74
C ASP A 99 -14.06 -14.39 -0.73
N PHE A 100 -13.20 -13.55 -1.28
CA PHE A 100 -13.38 -12.10 -1.41
C PHE A 100 -13.98 -11.69 -2.77
N THR A 101 -14.14 -12.60 -3.70
CA THR A 101 -14.48 -12.31 -5.11
C THR A 101 -15.67 -11.35 -5.24
N HIS A 102 -16.73 -11.59 -4.45
CA HIS A 102 -17.97 -10.78 -4.50
C HIS A 102 -18.26 -9.99 -3.22
N MET A 103 -17.33 -9.97 -2.25
CA MET A 103 -17.49 -9.18 -1.04
C MET A 103 -17.52 -7.68 -1.36
N SER A 104 -18.39 -6.94 -0.66
CA SER A 104 -18.40 -5.49 -0.68
C SER A 104 -17.11 -4.93 -0.06
N ILE A 105 -16.80 -3.65 -0.34
CA ILE A 105 -15.63 -2.95 0.24
C ILE A 105 -15.64 -3.04 1.78
N ARG A 106 -16.83 -2.86 2.42
CA ARG A 106 -16.95 -2.96 3.88
C ARG A 106 -16.63 -4.35 4.39
N GLU A 107 -17.14 -5.39 3.75
CA GLU A 107 -16.85 -6.77 4.13
C GLU A 107 -15.35 -7.05 4.00
N ARG A 108 -14.71 -6.72 2.88
CA ARG A 108 -13.26 -6.86 2.71
C ARG A 108 -12.48 -6.16 3.83
N ASN A 109 -12.85 -4.92 4.14
CA ASN A 109 -12.22 -4.15 5.20
C ASN A 109 -12.40 -4.78 6.59
N THR A 110 -13.56 -5.37 6.89
CA THR A 110 -13.81 -6.01 8.18
C THR A 110 -13.22 -7.42 8.29
N HIS A 111 -12.86 -8.03 7.16
CA HIS A 111 -12.25 -9.37 7.09
C HIS A 111 -10.74 -9.35 6.86
N GLY A 112 -10.08 -8.23 7.20
CA GLY A 112 -8.62 -8.20 7.30
C GLY A 112 -7.90 -7.66 6.06
N LEU A 113 -8.58 -6.91 5.17
CA LEU A 113 -7.93 -6.15 4.12
C LEU A 113 -7.62 -4.72 4.59
N GLY A 114 -6.36 -4.28 4.47
CA GLY A 114 -5.93 -2.89 4.57
C GLY A 114 -5.52 -2.38 3.19
N HIS A 115 -5.83 -1.11 2.89
CA HIS A 115 -5.52 -0.51 1.59
C HIS A 115 -4.98 0.91 1.73
N ILE A 116 -3.73 1.11 1.36
CA ILE A 116 -3.09 2.42 1.18
C ILE A 116 -3.20 2.78 -0.29
N PRO A 117 -4.07 3.74 -0.67
CA PRO A 117 -4.34 4.05 -2.07
C PRO A 117 -3.23 4.88 -2.71
N GLU A 118 -3.13 4.83 -4.04
CA GLU A 118 -2.19 5.60 -4.84
C GLU A 118 -2.41 7.12 -4.67
N ASP A 119 -3.65 7.57 -4.82
CA ASP A 119 -4.01 8.97 -4.64
C ASP A 119 -4.62 9.21 -3.26
N ARG A 120 -3.79 9.76 -2.36
CA ARG A 120 -4.17 10.08 -0.99
C ARG A 120 -5.27 11.13 -0.88
N HIS A 121 -5.41 12.03 -1.87
CA HIS A 121 -6.40 13.10 -1.86
C HIS A 121 -7.75 12.64 -2.41
N LYS A 122 -7.74 11.76 -3.40
CA LYS A 122 -8.96 11.25 -4.04
C LYS A 122 -9.57 10.08 -3.29
N HIS A 123 -8.72 9.18 -2.75
CA HIS A 123 -9.15 7.91 -2.17
C HIS A 123 -8.71 7.70 -0.72
N GLY A 124 -7.74 8.47 -0.23
CA GLY A 124 -7.16 8.26 1.09
C GLY A 124 -7.80 9.09 2.20
N LEU A 125 -8.08 10.36 1.95
CA LEU A 125 -8.52 11.34 2.95
C LEU A 125 -9.70 12.16 2.46
N VAL A 126 -10.53 12.61 3.40
CA VAL A 126 -11.44 13.74 3.20
C VAL A 126 -10.71 14.98 3.68
N LEU A 127 -10.18 15.78 2.74
CA LEU A 127 -9.23 16.86 3.03
C LEU A 127 -9.79 17.95 3.95
N ASP A 128 -11.10 18.21 3.89
CA ASP A 128 -11.77 19.24 4.69
C ASP A 128 -12.23 18.71 6.06
N TYR A 129 -12.06 17.42 6.33
CA TYR A 129 -12.25 16.85 7.65
C TYR A 129 -10.98 16.99 8.49
N ASP A 130 -11.16 17.00 9.80
CA ASP A 130 -10.05 16.88 10.73
C ASP A 130 -9.47 15.46 10.76
N LEU A 131 -8.32 15.30 11.42
CA LEU A 131 -7.66 14.01 11.49
C LEU A 131 -8.48 12.98 12.25
N ALA A 132 -9.21 13.38 13.28
CA ALA A 132 -10.01 12.48 14.09
C ALA A 132 -11.06 11.77 13.24
N TYR A 133 -11.82 12.50 12.43
CA TYR A 133 -12.77 11.88 11.51
C TYR A 133 -12.11 11.10 10.39
N ASN A 134 -10.96 11.54 9.88
CA ASN A 134 -10.19 10.79 8.88
C ASN A 134 -9.69 9.43 9.41
N THR A 135 -9.40 9.30 10.71
CA THR A 135 -8.96 8.00 11.29
C THR A 135 -10.07 6.97 11.35
N VAL A 136 -11.33 7.38 11.40
CA VAL A 136 -12.47 6.47 11.56
C VAL A 136 -13.33 6.31 10.30
N LEU A 137 -12.92 6.85 9.14
CA LEU A 137 -13.70 6.81 7.89
C LEU A 137 -14.18 5.40 7.52
N GLN A 138 -13.39 4.38 7.81
CA GLN A 138 -13.69 2.98 7.48
C GLN A 138 -14.21 2.17 8.65
N SER A 139 -14.24 2.75 9.87
CA SER A 139 -14.63 2.06 11.11
C SER A 139 -15.65 2.80 11.97
N TYR A 140 -16.19 3.93 11.48
CA TYR A 140 -17.16 4.78 12.22
C TYR A 140 -18.38 4.00 12.72
N PHE A 141 -18.76 2.91 12.08
CA PHE A 141 -19.89 2.05 12.45
C PHE A 141 -19.57 1.11 13.63
N ASP A 142 -18.33 0.99 14.05
CA ASP A 142 -17.93 0.19 15.20
C ASP A 142 -18.60 0.73 16.49
N LYS A 143 -19.04 -0.17 17.36
CA LYS A 143 -19.62 0.16 18.67
C LYS A 143 -18.70 1.02 19.54
N ARG A 144 -17.38 0.98 19.29
CA ARG A 144 -16.39 1.86 19.91
C ARG A 144 -16.68 3.33 19.59
N PHE A 145 -17.01 3.62 18.32
CA PHE A 145 -17.12 4.99 17.80
C PHE A 145 -18.56 5.48 17.66
N GLN A 146 -19.57 4.62 17.78
CA GLN A 146 -20.96 5.02 17.71
C GLN A 146 -21.85 4.29 18.74
N LYS A 147 -23.00 4.90 19.05
CA LYS A 147 -24.09 4.27 19.84
C LYS A 147 -25.43 4.74 19.25
N HIS A 148 -26.27 3.79 18.87
CA HIS A 148 -27.58 4.07 18.28
C HIS A 148 -27.56 5.03 17.07
N GLY A 149 -26.51 4.97 16.25
CA GLY A 149 -26.32 5.86 15.09
C GLY A 149 -25.67 7.22 15.39
N PHE A 150 -25.43 7.54 16.66
CA PHE A 150 -24.74 8.78 17.06
C PHE A 150 -23.26 8.51 17.30
N LEU A 151 -22.38 9.34 16.71
CA LEU A 151 -20.94 9.26 16.88
C LEU A 151 -20.52 9.67 18.31
N LYS A 152 -19.56 8.93 18.86
CA LYS A 152 -18.94 9.22 20.15
C LYS A 152 -17.69 10.06 19.93
N GLU A 153 -17.85 11.37 19.71
CA GLU A 153 -16.76 12.27 19.37
C GLU A 153 -15.57 12.14 20.31
N ARG A 154 -15.79 12.12 21.62
CA ARG A 154 -14.71 11.97 22.60
C ARG A 154 -13.85 10.74 22.36
N GLU A 155 -14.46 9.60 22.02
CA GLU A 155 -13.74 8.35 21.74
C GLU A 155 -12.99 8.42 20.40
N ILE A 156 -13.57 9.10 19.40
CA ILE A 156 -12.93 9.33 18.09
C ILE A 156 -11.69 10.19 18.26
N TYR A 157 -11.78 11.34 18.97
CA TYR A 157 -10.62 12.19 19.21
C TYR A 157 -9.53 11.51 20.04
N LYS A 158 -9.93 10.77 21.09
CA LYS A 158 -8.98 10.00 21.91
C LYS A 158 -8.26 8.93 21.08
N PHE A 159 -8.96 8.29 20.17
CA PHE A 159 -8.39 7.30 19.26
C PHE A 159 -7.39 7.95 18.29
N ALA A 160 -7.79 9.06 17.67
CA ALA A 160 -6.93 9.83 16.77
C ALA A 160 -5.63 10.30 17.44
N ASP A 161 -5.73 10.86 18.67
CA ASP A 161 -4.56 11.30 19.43
C ASP A 161 -3.61 10.14 19.75
N GLY A 162 -4.16 8.93 19.98
CA GLY A 162 -3.39 7.70 20.12
C GLY A 162 -2.61 7.34 18.85
N LEU A 163 -3.26 7.39 17.67
CA LEU A 163 -2.61 7.15 16.40
C LEU A 163 -1.57 8.23 16.06
N ILE A 164 -1.89 9.49 16.27
CA ILE A 164 -0.98 10.62 16.05
C ILE A 164 0.33 10.42 16.83
N LYS A 165 0.23 10.04 18.10
CA LYS A 165 1.39 9.75 18.94
C LYS A 165 2.13 8.49 18.51
N GLY A 166 1.39 7.40 18.25
CA GLY A 166 1.97 6.09 17.94
C GLY A 166 2.71 6.05 16.59
N PHE A 167 2.27 6.87 15.64
CA PHE A 167 2.84 6.91 14.29
C PHE A 167 3.66 8.19 13.99
N ASP A 168 4.05 8.92 15.02
CA ASP A 168 4.84 10.17 14.89
C ASP A 168 4.28 11.11 13.82
N ILE A 169 2.98 11.43 13.90
CA ILE A 169 2.30 12.31 12.96
C ILE A 169 2.44 13.74 13.46
N ARG A 170 3.09 14.60 12.68
CA ARG A 170 3.28 16.01 13.04
C ARG A 170 2.06 16.82 12.59
N CYS A 171 1.35 17.37 13.57
CA CYS A 171 0.14 18.18 13.36
C CYS A 171 0.02 19.26 14.43
N GLY A 172 -0.61 20.40 14.09
CA GLY A 172 -0.64 21.59 14.96
C GLY A 172 -1.65 21.52 16.11
N GLN A 173 -2.76 20.77 15.96
CA GLN A 173 -3.89 20.78 16.90
C GLN A 173 -4.37 19.35 17.26
N GLY A 174 -3.46 18.35 17.20
CA GLY A 174 -3.81 16.96 17.43
C GLY A 174 -4.90 16.48 16.47
N GLY A 175 -5.87 15.69 16.95
CA GLY A 175 -6.99 15.19 16.17
C GLY A 175 -7.86 16.26 15.50
N LYS A 176 -7.82 17.53 15.96
CA LYS A 176 -8.57 18.66 15.38
C LYS A 176 -7.89 19.32 14.18
N THR A 177 -6.69 18.89 13.83
CA THR A 177 -5.98 19.44 12.66
C THR A 177 -6.72 19.05 11.38
N ILE A 178 -7.01 20.01 10.52
CA ILE A 178 -7.65 19.77 9.22
C ILE A 178 -6.63 19.11 8.29
N ALA A 179 -7.01 18.00 7.66
CA ALA A 179 -6.11 17.17 6.85
C ALA A 179 -5.45 17.95 5.70
N ARG A 180 -6.16 18.89 5.07
CA ARG A 180 -5.64 19.76 4.01
C ARG A 180 -4.44 20.60 4.43
N SER A 181 -4.35 20.97 5.70
CA SER A 181 -3.27 21.83 6.21
C SER A 181 -1.96 21.11 6.48
N MET A 182 -1.93 19.78 6.31
CA MET A 182 -0.76 18.96 6.60
C MET A 182 0.15 18.80 5.39
N SER A 183 1.44 18.54 5.66
CA SER A 183 2.36 18.10 4.60
C SER A 183 1.98 16.74 4.05
N GLY A 184 2.36 16.47 2.78
CA GLY A 184 2.07 15.19 2.12
C GLY A 184 2.57 13.98 2.91
N GLY A 185 3.75 14.04 3.53
CA GLY A 185 4.29 12.98 4.37
C GLY A 185 3.42 12.70 5.60
N ASN A 186 2.92 13.74 6.28
CA ASN A 186 2.03 13.55 7.43
C ASN A 186 0.62 13.11 7.02
N GLN A 187 0.11 13.55 5.85
CA GLN A 187 -1.12 13.00 5.27
C GLN A 187 -0.98 11.50 4.97
N GLN A 188 0.15 11.06 4.45
CA GLN A 188 0.40 9.66 4.19
C GLN A 188 0.53 8.85 5.49
N LYS A 189 1.20 9.40 6.50
CA LYS A 189 1.31 8.76 7.82
C LYS A 189 -0.06 8.50 8.47
N ILE A 190 -1.05 9.40 8.35
CA ILE A 190 -2.39 9.18 8.93
C ILE A 190 -3.14 8.07 8.19
N ILE A 191 -2.99 7.95 6.87
CA ILE A 191 -3.57 6.85 6.09
C ILE A 191 -2.95 5.53 6.56
N ILE A 192 -1.63 5.45 6.60
CA ILE A 192 -0.89 4.26 7.04
C ILE A 192 -1.27 3.86 8.47
N ALA A 193 -1.34 4.84 9.39
CA ALA A 193 -1.72 4.61 10.77
C ALA A 193 -3.12 3.99 10.87
N ARG A 194 -4.10 4.53 10.14
CA ARG A 194 -5.46 4.02 10.08
C ARG A 194 -5.52 2.59 9.55
N GLU A 195 -4.81 2.30 8.48
CA GLU A 195 -4.83 0.97 7.86
C GLU A 195 -4.11 -0.07 8.72
N ILE A 196 -2.95 0.26 9.30
CA ILE A 196 -2.16 -0.66 10.13
C ILE A 196 -2.82 -0.91 11.51
N ASP A 197 -3.42 0.10 12.15
CA ASP A 197 -4.07 -0.06 13.46
C ASP A 197 -5.21 -1.09 13.43
N ARG A 198 -5.83 -1.27 12.27
CA ARG A 198 -6.86 -2.31 12.06
C ARG A 198 -6.29 -3.72 12.03
N ASN A 199 -4.98 -3.87 12.12
CA ASN A 199 -4.25 -5.14 12.12
C ASN A 199 -4.65 -6.06 10.94
N PRO A 200 -4.53 -5.62 9.68
CA PRO A 200 -4.95 -6.39 8.52
C PRO A 200 -4.12 -7.68 8.36
N GLU A 201 -4.72 -8.72 7.78
CA GLU A 201 -4.00 -9.92 7.33
C GLU A 201 -3.25 -9.66 6.03
N LEU A 202 -3.85 -8.86 5.13
CA LEU A 202 -3.28 -8.39 3.88
C LEU A 202 -3.28 -6.86 3.84
N LEU A 203 -2.10 -6.26 3.67
CA LEU A 203 -1.94 -4.84 3.41
C LEU A 203 -1.59 -4.62 1.94
N ILE A 204 -2.47 -3.97 1.18
CA ILE A 204 -2.20 -3.51 -0.18
C ILE A 204 -1.72 -2.06 -0.11
N ALA A 205 -0.50 -1.79 -0.60
CA ALA A 205 0.09 -0.46 -0.61
C ALA A 205 0.41 -0.06 -2.06
N VAL A 206 -0.26 0.98 -2.58
CA VAL A 206 -0.09 1.42 -3.96
C VAL A 206 0.67 2.73 -4.00
N GLN A 207 1.87 2.70 -4.58
CA GLN A 207 2.77 3.85 -4.68
C GLN A 207 2.86 4.67 -3.36
N PRO A 208 3.08 4.00 -2.20
CA PRO A 208 2.90 4.63 -0.90
C PRO A 208 3.87 5.78 -0.64
N THR A 209 4.96 5.85 -1.38
CA THR A 209 6.05 6.83 -1.23
C THR A 209 6.02 7.95 -2.28
N ARG A 210 5.11 7.88 -3.25
CA ARG A 210 5.06 8.80 -4.39
C ARG A 210 4.93 10.27 -3.96
N GLY A 211 5.89 11.10 -4.41
CA GLY A 211 5.89 12.55 -4.18
C GLY A 211 6.16 12.94 -2.73
N LEU A 212 6.87 12.12 -1.98
CA LEU A 212 7.24 12.38 -0.60
C LEU A 212 8.74 12.67 -0.47
N ASP A 213 9.10 13.29 0.65
CA ASP A 213 10.49 13.50 1.03
C ASP A 213 11.15 12.20 1.52
N VAL A 214 12.48 12.18 1.51
CA VAL A 214 13.28 10.99 1.83
C VAL A 214 13.01 10.46 3.24
N GLY A 215 12.74 11.35 4.22
CA GLY A 215 12.42 10.95 5.59
C GLY A 215 11.05 10.28 5.70
N ALA A 216 10.08 10.71 4.91
CA ALA A 216 8.78 10.07 4.83
C ALA A 216 8.87 8.71 4.11
N ILE A 217 9.68 8.60 3.05
CA ILE A 217 9.95 7.34 2.34
C ILE A 217 10.54 6.30 3.30
N GLU A 218 11.63 6.65 4.01
CA GLU A 218 12.26 5.78 5.02
C GLU A 218 11.23 5.30 6.06
N TYR A 219 10.41 6.21 6.57
CA TYR A 219 9.38 5.88 7.55
C TYR A 219 8.38 4.85 7.00
N ILE A 220 7.88 5.07 5.78
CA ILE A 220 6.89 4.19 5.15
C ILE A 220 7.46 2.80 4.90
N HIS A 221 8.67 2.72 4.36
CA HIS A 221 9.35 1.44 4.15
C HIS A 221 9.53 0.67 5.46
N ASN A 222 9.91 1.35 6.55
CA ASN A 222 10.01 0.73 7.87
C ASN A 222 8.65 0.22 8.36
N GLN A 223 7.53 0.92 8.08
CA GLN A 223 6.19 0.44 8.43
C GLN A 223 5.82 -0.83 7.64
N LEU A 224 6.10 -0.88 6.32
CA LEU A 224 5.86 -2.07 5.50
C LEU A 224 6.73 -3.26 5.97
N ALA A 225 8.02 -3.02 6.25
CA ALA A 225 8.92 -4.04 6.80
C ALA A 225 8.45 -4.54 8.18
N ALA A 226 7.89 -3.66 9.02
CA ALA A 226 7.31 -4.04 10.31
C ALA A 226 6.08 -4.95 10.13
N GLN A 227 5.23 -4.72 9.12
CA GLN A 227 4.11 -5.61 8.80
C GLN A 227 4.62 -7.00 8.40
N LYS A 228 5.64 -7.09 7.53
CA LYS A 228 6.29 -8.37 7.20
C LYS A 228 6.82 -9.08 8.45
N LYS A 229 7.59 -8.38 9.31
CA LYS A 229 8.12 -8.94 10.56
C LYS A 229 7.02 -9.42 11.51
N ALA A 230 5.85 -8.79 11.48
CA ALA A 230 4.64 -9.21 12.20
C ALA A 230 3.88 -10.36 11.51
N LYS A 231 4.48 -11.00 10.49
CA LYS A 231 3.90 -12.09 9.70
C LYS A 231 2.63 -11.72 8.93
N LYS A 232 2.45 -10.46 8.61
CA LYS A 232 1.39 -10.02 7.70
C LYS A 232 1.84 -10.15 6.25
N ALA A 233 0.89 -10.31 5.33
CA ALA A 233 1.15 -10.26 3.91
C ALA A 233 1.10 -8.81 3.42
N VAL A 234 2.07 -8.42 2.59
CA VAL A 234 2.10 -7.08 1.98
C VAL A 234 2.14 -7.22 0.46
N LEU A 235 1.16 -6.65 -0.21
CA LEU A 235 1.16 -6.46 -1.66
C LEU A 235 1.49 -5.00 -1.95
N LEU A 236 2.72 -4.75 -2.40
CA LEU A 236 3.18 -3.44 -2.84
C LEU A 236 2.92 -3.29 -4.33
N VAL A 237 2.46 -2.13 -4.77
CA VAL A 237 2.47 -1.74 -6.19
C VAL A 237 3.36 -0.52 -6.30
N SER A 238 4.45 -0.62 -7.07
CA SER A 238 5.40 0.48 -7.24
C SER A 238 5.92 0.55 -8.67
N LEU A 239 6.13 1.79 -9.12
CA LEU A 239 6.75 2.10 -10.42
C LEU A 239 8.23 2.50 -10.24
N GLU A 240 8.67 2.68 -8.99
CA GLU A 240 10.02 3.13 -8.64
C GLU A 240 10.94 1.91 -8.49
N LEU A 241 11.88 1.74 -9.44
CA LEU A 241 12.79 0.59 -9.45
C LEU A 241 13.59 0.42 -8.15
N ASP A 242 14.04 1.53 -7.56
CA ASP A 242 14.80 1.50 -6.31
C ASP A 242 13.94 0.99 -5.14
N GLU A 243 12.66 1.38 -5.07
CA GLU A 243 11.71 0.86 -4.08
C GLU A 243 11.46 -0.63 -4.31
N VAL A 244 11.16 -1.03 -5.56
CA VAL A 244 10.92 -2.43 -5.92
C VAL A 244 12.10 -3.32 -5.50
N MET A 245 13.32 -2.93 -5.84
CA MET A 245 14.52 -3.73 -5.54
C MET A 245 14.87 -3.76 -4.05
N SER A 246 14.65 -2.67 -3.31
CA SER A 246 15.10 -2.55 -1.93
C SER A 246 14.20 -3.25 -0.92
N ILE A 247 12.86 -3.19 -1.12
CA ILE A 247 11.93 -3.64 -0.07
C ILE A 247 11.26 -4.99 -0.38
N SER A 248 11.18 -5.40 -1.65
CA SER A 248 10.46 -6.62 -2.04
C SER A 248 11.22 -7.89 -1.68
N ASP A 249 10.49 -8.96 -1.41
CA ASP A 249 11.00 -10.33 -1.36
C ASP A 249 10.79 -11.06 -2.69
N ARG A 250 9.72 -10.66 -3.40
CA ARG A 250 9.35 -11.20 -4.71
C ARG A 250 8.75 -10.10 -5.57
N ILE A 251 9.06 -10.12 -6.87
CA ILE A 251 8.66 -9.11 -7.84
C ILE A 251 7.83 -9.78 -8.93
N LEU A 252 6.58 -9.40 -9.03
CA LEU A 252 5.71 -9.75 -10.15
C LEU A 252 5.74 -8.60 -11.15
N VAL A 253 6.18 -8.85 -12.37
CA VAL A 253 6.20 -7.81 -13.40
C VAL A 253 4.92 -7.87 -14.21
N MET A 254 4.20 -6.76 -14.25
CA MET A 254 2.95 -6.64 -14.99
C MET A 254 3.16 -5.84 -16.28
N TYR A 255 2.76 -6.43 -17.42
CA TYR A 255 2.81 -5.79 -18.74
C TYR A 255 1.56 -6.19 -19.54
N GLU A 256 0.87 -5.21 -20.13
CA GLU A 256 -0.35 -5.39 -20.92
C GLU A 256 -1.42 -6.27 -20.23
N GLY A 257 -1.59 -6.10 -18.93
CA GLY A 257 -2.60 -6.82 -18.15
C GLY A 257 -2.20 -8.22 -17.70
N GLU A 258 -1.02 -8.70 -18.00
CA GLU A 258 -0.51 -10.03 -17.68
C GLU A 258 0.68 -9.96 -16.71
N ILE A 259 0.87 -11.00 -15.89
CA ILE A 259 2.12 -11.18 -15.13
C ILE A 259 3.13 -11.88 -16.09
N VAL A 260 4.12 -11.10 -16.54
CA VAL A 260 5.12 -11.57 -17.52
C VAL A 260 6.40 -12.12 -16.88
N ALA A 261 6.57 -11.92 -15.57
CA ALA A 261 7.67 -12.50 -14.81
C ALA A 261 7.35 -12.55 -13.31
N ASP A 262 7.88 -13.56 -12.62
CA ASP A 262 7.93 -13.73 -11.16
C ASP A 262 9.39 -13.91 -10.76
N LEU A 263 9.96 -12.94 -10.06
CA LEU A 263 11.40 -12.78 -9.86
C LEU A 263 11.72 -12.56 -8.39
N ARG A 264 12.95 -12.88 -8.00
CA ARG A 264 13.52 -12.39 -6.74
C ARG A 264 14.44 -11.21 -7.01
N PRO A 265 14.51 -10.21 -6.11
CA PRO A 265 15.42 -9.08 -6.28
C PRO A 265 16.89 -9.48 -6.45
N GLU A 266 17.33 -10.57 -5.81
CA GLU A 266 18.70 -11.11 -5.90
C GLU A 266 19.00 -11.75 -7.25
N ASP A 267 17.98 -12.17 -8.01
CA ASP A 267 18.14 -12.90 -9.28
C ASP A 267 18.04 -11.98 -10.52
N VAL A 268 17.85 -10.67 -10.34
CA VAL A 268 17.59 -9.73 -11.43
C VAL A 268 18.33 -8.42 -11.22
N THR A 269 18.88 -7.85 -12.29
CA THR A 269 19.44 -6.50 -12.27
C THR A 269 18.37 -5.45 -12.53
N VAL A 270 18.62 -4.19 -12.13
CA VAL A 270 17.71 -3.06 -12.42
C VAL A 270 17.45 -2.90 -13.92
N GLN A 271 18.49 -3.10 -14.75
CA GLN A 271 18.37 -3.05 -16.20
C GLN A 271 17.48 -4.16 -16.76
N GLU A 272 17.64 -5.38 -16.26
CA GLU A 272 16.81 -6.52 -16.67
C GLU A 272 15.35 -6.35 -16.22
N LEU A 273 15.13 -5.87 -14.99
CA LEU A 273 13.78 -5.55 -14.50
C LEU A 273 13.12 -4.52 -15.41
N GLY A 274 13.86 -3.47 -15.84
CA GLY A 274 13.38 -2.49 -16.82
C GLY A 274 12.97 -3.12 -18.16
N LEU A 275 13.68 -4.12 -18.66
CA LEU A 275 13.33 -4.84 -19.90
C LEU A 275 12.03 -5.66 -19.75
N TYR A 276 11.82 -6.31 -18.61
CA TYR A 276 10.55 -6.99 -18.32
C TYR A 276 9.39 -5.99 -18.24
N MET A 277 9.57 -4.87 -17.53
CA MET A 277 8.54 -3.82 -17.40
C MET A 277 8.18 -3.19 -18.74
N ALA A 278 9.14 -3.09 -19.68
CA ALA A 278 8.93 -2.58 -21.04
C ALA A 278 8.37 -3.64 -22.02
N GLY A 279 8.12 -4.87 -21.56
CA GLY A 279 7.63 -5.96 -22.40
C GLY A 279 8.65 -6.54 -23.38
N SER A 280 9.91 -6.10 -23.31
CA SER A 280 10.99 -6.58 -24.18
C SER A 280 11.54 -7.95 -23.77
N LYS A 281 11.22 -8.40 -22.56
CA LYS A 281 11.59 -9.71 -22.02
C LYS A 281 10.37 -10.32 -21.31
N ARG A 282 10.17 -11.63 -21.50
CA ARG A 282 9.17 -12.42 -20.76
C ARG A 282 9.88 -13.64 -20.18
N ARG A 283 9.47 -14.07 -19.00
CA ARG A 283 9.94 -15.34 -18.42
C ARG A 283 8.83 -16.37 -18.63
N GLU A 284 9.17 -17.48 -19.32
CA GLU A 284 8.29 -18.62 -19.48
C GLU A 284 8.06 -19.38 -18.16
#